data_c0c5fdae661556e8046b49090b19a33b
#
_entry.id   c0c5fdae661556e8046b49090b19a33b
#
_cell.length_a   1.000
_cell.length_b   1.000
_cell.length_c   1.000
_cell.angle_alpha   90.00
_cell.angle_beta   90.00
_cell.angle_gamma   90.00
#
_symmetry.space_group_name_H-M   'P 1'
#
loop_
_entity.id
_entity.type
_entity.pdbx_description
1 polymer ?
#
loop_
_entity_poly.entity_id
_entity_poly.type
_entity_poly.pdbx_seq_one_letter_code
_entity_poly.pdbx_strand_id
1 'polypeptide(L)'
;MSRHQIIQNIRTHKSHLTINYSIKTKTEAFTEKLFYTLFDSNAPLEQSIDELEIQFKEIAKIACKKPEDLCECAWDNFLEKLPLVLEQLNQDAAYILKNDPASNSIEEVYLAYPGFYAIAIYRLSHELYLLDLLLFSRLMSEYAHRITGTDIHAGASIASPFFIDHATGIVIGETTVIEENVKIYQGVTLGALSVSKEMKNAKRHPTVEKNVCIYANATILGGETVIGQNSIVGGNSWVTKSIPADSTVLNTTTTEVKIKEKR
;
A
#
# COMPACT_ATOMS: atom_id res chain seq x y z
N MET A 1 2.35 -30.71 35.13
CA MET A 1 1.63 -31.15 33.91
C MET A 1 2.60 -31.92 33.04
N SER A 2 2.24 -33.11 32.59
CA SER A 2 3.12 -33.90 31.70
C SER A 2 3.18 -33.28 30.28
N ARG A 3 4.26 -33.58 29.55
CA ARG A 3 4.38 -33.15 28.12
C ARG A 3 3.17 -33.57 27.28
N HIS A 4 2.62 -34.76 27.54
CA HIS A 4 1.43 -35.28 26.86
C HIS A 4 0.20 -34.40 27.15
N GLN A 5 -0.05 -34.06 28.43
CA GLN A 5 -1.16 -33.16 28.82
C GLN A 5 -1.02 -31.79 28.21
N ILE A 6 0.20 -31.23 28.13
CA ILE A 6 0.45 -29.93 27.45
C ILE A 6 0.09 -30.02 25.99
N ILE A 7 0.52 -31.07 25.28
CA ILE A 7 0.22 -31.26 23.85
C ILE A 7 -1.29 -31.40 23.62
N GLN A 8 -2.00 -32.14 24.43
CA GLN A 8 -3.45 -32.31 24.33
C GLN A 8 -4.19 -31.00 24.56
N ASN A 9 -3.80 -30.20 25.54
CA ASN A 9 -4.36 -28.87 25.76
C ASN A 9 -4.13 -27.97 24.55
N ILE A 10 -2.93 -27.95 23.96
CA ILE A 10 -2.65 -27.20 22.75
C ILE A 10 -3.56 -27.66 21.59
N ARG A 11 -3.74 -28.98 21.39
CA ARG A 11 -4.64 -29.51 20.35
C ARG A 11 -6.07 -29.05 20.56
N THR A 12 -6.58 -29.11 21.79
CA THR A 12 -7.94 -28.65 22.13
C THR A 12 -8.12 -27.18 21.78
N HIS A 13 -7.18 -26.32 22.17
CA HIS A 13 -7.26 -24.89 21.86
C HIS A 13 -7.08 -24.56 20.38
N LYS A 14 -6.43 -25.45 19.60
CA LYS A 14 -6.27 -25.30 18.15
C LYS A 14 -7.39 -25.92 17.33
N SER A 15 -8.28 -26.73 17.92
CA SER A 15 -9.27 -27.54 17.19
C SER A 15 -10.26 -26.70 16.34
N HIS A 16 -10.45 -25.43 16.69
CA HIS A 16 -11.32 -24.49 15.95
C HIS A 16 -10.57 -23.67 14.88
N LEU A 17 -9.23 -23.79 14.78
CA LEU A 17 -8.44 -23.04 13.82
C LEU A 17 -8.38 -23.79 12.49
N THR A 18 -8.83 -23.13 11.41
CA THR A 18 -8.76 -23.64 10.03
C THR A 18 -7.68 -22.91 9.20
N ILE A 19 -6.70 -22.31 9.87
CA ILE A 19 -5.69 -21.47 9.21
C ILE A 19 -4.65 -22.34 8.52
N ASN A 20 -4.51 -22.14 7.20
CA ASN A 20 -3.37 -22.66 6.45
C ASN A 20 -2.26 -21.61 6.36
N TYR A 21 -1.27 -21.70 7.23
CA TYR A 21 -0.20 -20.70 7.32
C TYR A 21 0.70 -20.64 6.07
N SER A 22 0.69 -21.69 5.23
CA SER A 22 1.48 -21.70 3.98
C SER A 22 1.05 -20.64 2.98
N ILE A 23 -0.20 -20.15 3.06
CA ILE A 23 -0.68 -19.08 2.17
C ILE A 23 0.17 -17.82 2.28
N LYS A 24 0.62 -17.49 3.49
CA LYS A 24 1.47 -16.31 3.72
C LYS A 24 2.78 -16.41 2.94
N THR A 25 3.51 -17.50 3.13
CA THR A 25 4.81 -17.72 2.47
C THR A 25 4.66 -17.81 0.95
N LYS A 26 3.59 -18.46 0.47
CA LYS A 26 3.28 -18.55 -0.96
C LYS A 26 2.99 -17.17 -1.56
N THR A 27 2.21 -16.33 -0.85
CA THR A 27 1.91 -14.96 -1.30
C THR A 27 3.17 -14.10 -1.34
N GLU A 28 4.04 -14.18 -0.33
CA GLU A 28 5.31 -13.46 -0.31
C GLU A 28 6.18 -13.82 -1.52
N ALA A 29 6.36 -15.13 -1.80
CA ALA A 29 7.13 -15.60 -2.95
C ALA A 29 6.50 -15.19 -4.30
N PHE A 30 5.17 -15.28 -4.42
CA PHE A 30 4.44 -14.80 -5.59
C PHE A 30 4.66 -13.31 -5.83
N THR A 31 4.54 -12.50 -4.79
CA THR A 31 4.69 -11.04 -4.86
C THR A 31 6.07 -10.64 -5.36
N GLU A 32 7.11 -11.25 -4.79
CA GLU A 32 8.49 -11.04 -5.20
C GLU A 32 8.71 -11.43 -6.66
N LYS A 33 8.28 -12.65 -7.02
CA LYS A 33 8.41 -13.16 -8.38
C LYS A 33 7.69 -12.28 -9.40
N LEU A 34 6.45 -11.85 -9.08
CA LEU A 34 5.68 -10.98 -9.96
C LEU A 34 6.38 -9.65 -10.20
N PHE A 35 6.91 -9.02 -9.14
CA PHE A 35 7.67 -7.78 -9.27
C PHE A 35 8.90 -7.97 -10.17
N TYR A 36 9.72 -8.98 -9.92
CA TYR A 36 10.90 -9.25 -10.76
C TYR A 36 10.54 -9.61 -12.19
N THR A 37 9.46 -10.36 -12.43
CA THR A 37 8.98 -10.67 -13.77
C THR A 37 8.65 -9.41 -14.58
N LEU A 38 8.12 -8.38 -13.92
CA LEU A 38 7.74 -7.13 -14.58
C LEU A 38 8.92 -6.16 -14.81
N PHE A 39 9.96 -6.21 -13.97
CA PHE A 39 11.01 -5.19 -13.96
C PHE A 39 12.41 -5.71 -14.30
N ASP A 40 12.67 -7.01 -14.24
CA ASP A 40 13.96 -7.58 -14.67
C ASP A 40 13.94 -7.89 -16.18
N SER A 41 14.74 -7.15 -16.93
CA SER A 41 14.89 -7.33 -18.39
C SER A 41 15.40 -8.72 -18.81
N ASN A 42 16.01 -9.48 -17.89
CA ASN A 42 16.50 -10.84 -18.13
C ASN A 42 15.50 -11.92 -17.72
N ALA A 43 14.36 -11.56 -17.16
CA ALA A 43 13.34 -12.52 -16.77
C ALA A 43 12.80 -13.25 -18.02
N PRO A 44 12.76 -14.60 -18.04
CA PRO A 44 12.13 -15.36 -19.13
C PRO A 44 10.61 -15.20 -19.03
N LEU A 45 10.05 -14.18 -19.71
CA LEU A 45 8.70 -13.68 -19.48
C LEU A 45 7.62 -14.76 -19.59
N GLU A 46 7.62 -15.55 -20.68
CA GLU A 46 6.61 -16.60 -20.91
C GLU A 46 6.66 -17.64 -19.80
N GLN A 47 7.85 -18.16 -19.48
CA GLN A 47 8.00 -19.15 -18.41
C GLN A 47 7.60 -18.58 -17.05
N SER A 48 7.96 -17.33 -16.78
CA SER A 48 7.64 -16.67 -15.51
C SER A 48 6.13 -16.46 -15.34
N ILE A 49 5.41 -16.13 -16.42
CA ILE A 49 3.96 -16.00 -16.42
C ILE A 49 3.29 -17.35 -16.14
N ASP A 50 3.75 -18.45 -16.79
CA ASP A 50 3.23 -19.81 -16.54
C ASP A 50 3.41 -20.23 -15.08
N GLU A 51 4.58 -19.94 -14.49
CA GLU A 51 4.87 -20.26 -13.09
C GLU A 51 4.06 -19.37 -12.13
N LEU A 52 3.85 -18.10 -12.45
CA LEU A 52 2.98 -17.19 -11.69
C LEU A 52 1.52 -17.65 -11.72
N GLU A 53 1.02 -18.14 -12.87
CA GLU A 53 -0.33 -18.70 -12.98
C GLU A 53 -0.54 -19.85 -12.00
N ILE A 54 0.41 -20.79 -11.95
CA ILE A 54 0.36 -21.95 -11.04
C ILE A 54 0.31 -21.46 -9.58
N GLN A 55 1.19 -20.54 -9.20
CA GLN A 55 1.25 -19.99 -7.85
C GLN A 55 -0.03 -19.22 -7.50
N PHE A 56 -0.53 -18.39 -8.41
CA PHE A 56 -1.78 -17.64 -8.24
C PHE A 56 -2.95 -18.57 -7.95
N LYS A 57 -3.15 -19.61 -8.78
CA LYS A 57 -4.23 -20.58 -8.62
C LYS A 57 -4.16 -21.32 -7.28
N GLU A 58 -2.96 -21.69 -6.84
CA GLU A 58 -2.76 -22.31 -5.52
C GLU A 58 -3.15 -21.37 -4.36
N ILE A 59 -2.72 -20.09 -4.43
CA ILE A 59 -3.04 -19.09 -3.39
C ILE A 59 -4.53 -18.77 -3.40
N ALA A 60 -5.10 -18.51 -4.58
CA ALA A 60 -6.51 -18.18 -4.74
C ALA A 60 -7.41 -19.29 -4.20
N LYS A 61 -7.09 -20.56 -4.44
CA LYS A 61 -7.81 -21.72 -3.90
C LYS A 61 -7.85 -21.74 -2.36
N ILE A 62 -6.79 -21.28 -1.70
CA ILE A 62 -6.73 -21.21 -0.23
C ILE A 62 -7.42 -19.95 0.28
N ALA A 63 -7.28 -18.83 -0.44
CA ALA A 63 -7.79 -17.52 -0.04
C ALA A 63 -9.29 -17.35 -0.31
N CYS A 64 -9.78 -17.95 -1.39
CA CYS A 64 -11.15 -17.78 -1.85
C CYS A 64 -12.12 -18.66 -1.05
N LYS A 65 -13.17 -18.03 -0.52
CA LYS A 65 -14.28 -18.73 0.17
C LYS A 65 -15.48 -18.94 -0.75
N LYS A 66 -15.38 -18.57 -2.04
CA LYS A 66 -16.43 -18.64 -3.04
C LYS A 66 -16.35 -19.93 -3.87
N PRO A 67 -17.43 -20.29 -4.61
CA PRO A 67 -17.45 -21.46 -5.51
C PRO A 67 -16.29 -21.43 -6.51
N GLU A 68 -15.84 -22.60 -6.95
CA GLU A 68 -14.66 -22.81 -7.79
C GLU A 68 -14.70 -22.01 -9.09
N ASP A 69 -15.87 -21.80 -9.70
CA ASP A 69 -16.06 -21.08 -10.97
C ASP A 69 -15.57 -19.62 -10.98
N LEU A 70 -15.58 -18.95 -9.82
CA LEU A 70 -15.11 -17.55 -9.69
C LEU A 70 -13.58 -17.42 -9.59
N CYS A 71 -12.89 -18.52 -9.27
CA CYS A 71 -11.43 -18.53 -9.16
C CYS A 71 -10.76 -18.93 -10.49
N GLU A 72 -11.47 -19.59 -11.41
CA GLU A 72 -10.89 -20.06 -12.67
C GLU A 72 -10.53 -18.91 -13.62
N CYS A 73 -11.39 -17.90 -13.76
CA CYS A 73 -11.13 -16.73 -14.61
C CYS A 73 -10.36 -15.59 -13.91
N ALA A 74 -10.07 -15.69 -12.61
CA ALA A 74 -9.44 -14.61 -11.86
C ALA A 74 -8.00 -14.36 -12.32
N TRP A 75 -7.27 -15.40 -12.73
CA TRP A 75 -5.92 -15.25 -13.28
C TRP A 75 -5.94 -14.48 -14.60
N ASP A 76 -6.79 -14.87 -15.54
CA ASP A 76 -6.88 -14.24 -16.85
C ASP A 76 -7.25 -12.76 -16.71
N ASN A 77 -8.25 -12.45 -15.86
CA ASN A 77 -8.65 -11.08 -15.55
C ASN A 77 -7.51 -10.28 -14.91
N PHE A 78 -6.72 -10.88 -14.03
CA PHE A 78 -5.56 -10.23 -13.42
C PHE A 78 -4.45 -10.01 -14.46
N LEU A 79 -4.13 -11.02 -15.26
CA LEU A 79 -3.12 -10.96 -16.30
C LEU A 79 -3.42 -9.85 -17.33
N GLU A 80 -4.68 -9.72 -17.76
CA GLU A 80 -5.13 -8.65 -18.68
C GLU A 80 -4.88 -7.23 -18.13
N LYS A 81 -4.78 -7.06 -16.80
CA LYS A 81 -4.51 -5.75 -16.18
C LYS A 81 -3.03 -5.41 -16.09
N LEU A 82 -2.13 -6.40 -16.13
CA LEU A 82 -0.71 -6.16 -15.92
C LEU A 82 -0.10 -5.14 -16.89
N PRO A 83 -0.42 -5.09 -18.20
CA PRO A 83 0.12 -4.06 -19.09
C PRO A 83 -0.26 -2.64 -18.67
N LEU A 84 -1.52 -2.41 -18.25
CA LEU A 84 -1.98 -1.11 -17.77
C LEU A 84 -1.29 -0.74 -16.44
N VAL A 85 -1.18 -1.69 -15.51
CA VAL A 85 -0.48 -1.49 -14.24
C VAL A 85 0.99 -1.13 -14.49
N LEU A 86 1.66 -1.81 -15.43
CA LEU A 86 3.04 -1.51 -15.78
C LEU A 86 3.19 -0.11 -16.40
N GLU A 87 2.25 0.31 -17.25
CA GLU A 87 2.23 1.68 -17.79
C GLU A 87 2.11 2.72 -16.66
N GLN A 88 1.20 2.52 -15.71
CA GLN A 88 1.05 3.40 -14.55
C GLN A 88 2.33 3.44 -13.70
N LEU A 89 2.97 2.30 -13.47
CA LEU A 89 4.20 2.21 -12.71
C LEU A 89 5.38 2.91 -13.40
N ASN A 90 5.44 2.86 -14.73
CA ASN A 90 6.44 3.63 -15.48
C ASN A 90 6.20 5.14 -15.35
N GLN A 91 4.93 5.59 -15.31
CA GLN A 91 4.59 7.00 -15.03
C GLN A 91 4.99 7.39 -13.60
N ASP A 92 4.71 6.53 -12.60
CA ASP A 92 5.11 6.77 -11.21
C ASP A 92 6.63 6.89 -11.09
N ALA A 93 7.39 5.97 -11.70
CA ALA A 93 8.86 5.99 -11.67
C ALA A 93 9.43 7.26 -12.35
N ALA A 94 8.90 7.63 -13.52
CA ALA A 94 9.30 8.86 -14.20
C ALA A 94 8.98 10.12 -13.36
N TYR A 95 7.87 10.11 -12.62
CA TYR A 95 7.48 11.20 -11.74
C TYR A 95 8.39 11.30 -10.52
N ILE A 96 8.82 10.16 -9.94
CA ILE A 96 9.81 10.10 -8.88
C ILE A 96 11.13 10.69 -9.38
N LEU A 97 11.67 10.18 -10.49
CA LEU A 97 12.92 10.66 -11.09
C LEU A 97 12.91 12.17 -11.35
N LYS A 98 11.78 12.70 -11.81
CA LYS A 98 11.63 14.14 -12.10
C LYS A 98 11.61 15.01 -10.84
N ASN A 99 11.08 14.49 -9.72
CA ASN A 99 10.76 15.29 -8.53
C ASN A 99 11.71 15.07 -7.35
N ASP A 100 12.51 14.01 -7.37
CA ASP A 100 13.54 13.78 -6.38
C ASP A 100 14.91 14.23 -6.92
N PRO A 101 15.50 15.33 -6.37
CA PRO A 101 16.80 15.80 -6.81
C PRO A 101 17.94 14.81 -6.51
N ALA A 102 17.74 13.83 -5.64
CA ALA A 102 18.73 12.81 -5.31
C ALA A 102 18.75 11.64 -6.30
N SER A 103 17.70 11.44 -7.10
CA SER A 103 17.64 10.36 -8.06
C SER A 103 18.45 10.68 -9.33
N ASN A 104 19.28 9.73 -9.77
CA ASN A 104 20.19 9.92 -10.90
C ASN A 104 19.72 9.20 -12.17
N SER A 105 18.95 8.12 -12.03
CA SER A 105 18.47 7.35 -13.19
C SER A 105 17.15 6.65 -12.86
N ILE A 106 16.46 6.22 -13.92
CA ILE A 106 15.20 5.47 -13.79
C ILE A 106 15.46 4.08 -13.19
N GLU A 107 16.61 3.48 -13.51
CA GLU A 107 17.03 2.19 -12.95
C GLU A 107 17.22 2.29 -11.43
N GLU A 108 17.76 3.39 -10.94
CA GLU A 108 17.89 3.64 -9.49
C GLU A 108 16.52 3.66 -8.82
N VAL A 109 15.50 4.27 -9.43
CA VAL A 109 14.13 4.27 -8.91
C VAL A 109 13.57 2.85 -8.82
N TYR A 110 13.72 2.05 -9.86
CA TYR A 110 13.22 0.66 -9.87
C TYR A 110 13.93 -0.23 -8.86
N LEU A 111 15.23 -0.06 -8.67
CA LEU A 111 16.05 -0.99 -7.89
C LEU A 111 16.19 -0.59 -6.41
N ALA A 112 16.13 0.70 -6.08
CA ALA A 112 16.52 1.18 -4.78
C ALA A 112 15.44 1.93 -3.99
N TYR A 113 14.36 2.40 -4.65
CA TYR A 113 13.37 3.24 -3.99
C TYR A 113 12.28 2.42 -3.27
N PRO A 114 12.26 2.43 -1.92
CA PRO A 114 11.22 1.70 -1.19
C PRO A 114 9.81 2.27 -1.46
N GLY A 115 9.70 3.59 -1.74
CA GLY A 115 8.44 4.22 -2.11
C GLY A 115 7.90 3.69 -3.44
N PHE A 116 8.75 3.50 -4.44
CA PHE A 116 8.37 2.89 -5.71
C PHE A 116 7.90 1.44 -5.51
N TYR A 117 8.65 0.65 -4.74
CA TYR A 117 8.27 -0.73 -4.44
C TYR A 117 6.90 -0.82 -3.74
N ALA A 118 6.65 0.06 -2.76
CA ALA A 118 5.36 0.12 -2.07
C ALA A 118 4.20 0.45 -3.02
N ILE A 119 4.40 1.43 -3.93
CA ILE A 119 3.42 1.79 -4.97
C ILE A 119 3.19 0.61 -5.93
N ALA A 120 4.25 -0.08 -6.35
CA ALA A 120 4.17 -1.20 -7.28
C ALA A 120 3.32 -2.33 -6.69
N ILE A 121 3.60 -2.75 -5.46
CA ILE A 121 2.82 -3.82 -4.82
C ILE A 121 1.40 -3.36 -4.50
N TYR A 122 1.20 -2.08 -4.15
CA TYR A 122 -0.14 -1.53 -4.00
C TYR A 122 -0.95 -1.69 -5.30
N ARG A 123 -0.46 -1.22 -6.46
CA ARG A 123 -1.20 -1.32 -7.73
C ARG A 123 -1.53 -2.76 -8.09
N LEU A 124 -0.59 -3.67 -7.93
CA LEU A 124 -0.81 -5.11 -8.18
C LEU A 124 -1.83 -5.71 -7.21
N SER A 125 -1.74 -5.38 -5.92
CA SER A 125 -2.70 -5.87 -4.92
C SER A 125 -4.09 -5.24 -5.04
N HIS A 126 -4.18 -4.02 -5.58
CA HIS A 126 -5.44 -3.35 -5.88
C HIS A 126 -6.26 -4.11 -6.93
N GLU A 127 -5.63 -4.62 -8.00
CA GLU A 127 -6.34 -5.45 -8.99
C GLU A 127 -6.90 -6.72 -8.36
N LEU A 128 -6.18 -7.36 -7.44
CA LEU A 128 -6.72 -8.50 -6.68
C LEU A 128 -7.88 -8.11 -5.75
N TYR A 129 -7.81 -6.92 -5.16
CA TYR A 129 -8.91 -6.39 -4.35
C TYR A 129 -10.18 -6.18 -5.19
N LEU A 130 -10.05 -5.64 -6.40
CA LEU A 130 -11.16 -5.45 -7.34
C LEU A 130 -11.77 -6.79 -7.80
N LEU A 131 -10.98 -7.85 -7.88
CA LEU A 131 -11.42 -9.21 -8.15
C LEU A 131 -12.04 -9.92 -6.92
N ASP A 132 -12.20 -9.21 -5.79
CA ASP A 132 -12.73 -9.73 -4.51
C ASP A 132 -11.86 -10.87 -3.90
N LEU A 133 -10.57 -10.92 -4.26
CA LEU A 133 -9.57 -11.78 -3.64
C LEU A 133 -8.97 -11.11 -2.40
N LEU A 134 -9.83 -10.73 -1.45
CA LEU A 134 -9.51 -9.81 -0.34
C LEU A 134 -8.38 -10.30 0.55
N LEU A 135 -8.32 -11.60 0.86
CA LEU A 135 -7.23 -12.14 1.71
C LEU A 135 -5.89 -12.13 0.95
N PHE A 136 -5.91 -12.46 -0.34
CA PHE A 136 -4.71 -12.46 -1.17
C PHE A 136 -4.16 -11.03 -1.31
N SER A 137 -5.01 -10.07 -1.70
CA SER A 137 -4.63 -8.66 -1.81
C SER A 137 -4.07 -8.10 -0.49
N ARG A 138 -4.70 -8.44 0.64
CA ARG A 138 -4.23 -8.01 1.97
C ARG A 138 -2.87 -8.60 2.32
N LEU A 139 -2.63 -9.88 2.03
CA LEU A 139 -1.33 -10.50 2.29
C LEU A 139 -0.20 -9.87 1.45
N MET A 140 -0.48 -9.46 0.20
CA MET A 140 0.47 -8.72 -0.63
C MET A 140 0.77 -7.34 -0.04
N SER A 141 -0.26 -6.58 0.34
CA SER A 141 -0.09 -5.26 0.97
C SER A 141 0.73 -5.35 2.26
N GLU A 142 0.46 -6.33 3.12
CA GLU A 142 1.21 -6.51 4.37
C GLU A 142 2.66 -6.98 4.14
N TYR A 143 2.91 -7.68 3.04
CA TYR A 143 4.27 -8.01 2.64
C TYR A 143 5.05 -6.73 2.28
N ALA A 144 4.49 -5.86 1.43
CA ALA A 144 5.10 -4.58 1.08
C ALA A 144 5.30 -3.68 2.32
N HIS A 145 4.28 -3.60 3.19
CA HIS A 145 4.35 -2.86 4.45
C HIS A 145 5.53 -3.33 5.32
N ARG A 146 5.72 -4.63 5.48
CA ARG A 146 6.83 -5.20 6.27
C ARG A 146 8.21 -4.83 5.70
N ILE A 147 8.34 -4.73 4.37
CA ILE A 147 9.62 -4.45 3.70
C ILE A 147 9.92 -2.96 3.66
N THR A 148 8.92 -2.14 3.37
CA THR A 148 9.10 -0.71 3.09
C THR A 148 8.75 0.20 4.27
N GLY A 149 8.00 -0.31 5.25
CA GLY A 149 7.42 0.50 6.32
C GLY A 149 6.23 1.35 5.87
N THR A 150 5.67 1.11 4.67
CA THR A 150 4.54 1.84 4.09
C THR A 150 3.29 0.97 4.07
N ASP A 151 2.27 1.33 4.81
CA ASP A 151 0.97 0.66 4.84
C ASP A 151 0.00 1.31 3.85
N ILE A 152 -0.16 0.71 2.67
CA ILE A 152 -1.18 1.11 1.69
C ILE A 152 -2.23 0.02 1.62
N HIS A 153 -3.47 0.34 2.01
CA HIS A 153 -4.56 -0.62 1.88
C HIS A 153 -4.92 -0.81 0.41
N ALA A 154 -5.04 -2.06 -0.04
CA ALA A 154 -5.33 -2.38 -1.44
C ALA A 154 -6.66 -1.81 -1.95
N GLY A 155 -7.60 -1.48 -1.06
CA GLY A 155 -8.87 -0.82 -1.41
C GLY A 155 -8.79 0.68 -1.63
N ALA A 156 -7.67 1.34 -1.37
CA ALA A 156 -7.47 2.75 -1.69
C ALA A 156 -7.55 2.98 -3.21
N SER A 157 -7.98 4.16 -3.65
CA SER A 157 -8.01 4.57 -5.05
C SER A 157 -6.91 5.61 -5.28
N ILE A 158 -5.84 5.24 -5.98
CA ILE A 158 -4.67 6.11 -6.21
C ILE A 158 -4.42 6.22 -7.71
N ALA A 159 -4.58 7.43 -8.25
CA ALA A 159 -4.26 7.73 -9.64
C ALA A 159 -2.74 7.69 -9.89
N SER A 160 -2.35 7.68 -11.16
CA SER A 160 -0.96 7.82 -11.61
C SER A 160 -0.80 9.16 -12.35
N PRO A 161 0.36 9.84 -12.23
CA PRO A 161 1.50 9.45 -11.40
C PRO A 161 1.34 9.81 -9.92
N PHE A 162 1.97 9.00 -9.06
CA PHE A 162 2.00 9.16 -7.61
C PHE A 162 3.44 9.00 -7.08
N PHE A 163 3.80 9.78 -6.05
CA PHE A 163 5.14 9.78 -5.48
C PHE A 163 5.12 9.61 -3.96
N ILE A 164 5.88 8.65 -3.48
CA ILE A 164 6.20 8.45 -2.06
C ILE A 164 7.71 8.62 -1.87
N ASP A 165 8.09 9.59 -1.03
CA ASP A 165 9.48 9.78 -0.63
C ASP A 165 9.77 9.15 0.72
N HIS A 166 10.96 8.53 0.87
CA HIS A 166 11.46 7.83 2.06
C HIS A 166 10.60 6.66 2.54
N ALA A 167 9.33 6.61 2.23
CA ALA A 167 8.35 5.55 2.48
C ALA A 167 7.99 5.30 3.96
N THR A 168 8.95 5.24 4.87
CA THR A 168 8.78 4.76 6.25
C THR A 168 7.68 5.49 7.02
N GLY A 169 6.74 4.70 7.61
CA GLY A 169 5.70 5.20 8.51
C GLY A 169 4.48 5.82 7.83
N ILE A 170 4.35 5.70 6.51
CA ILE A 170 3.16 6.14 5.79
C ILE A 170 2.01 5.15 6.02
N VAL A 171 0.80 5.68 6.22
CA VAL A 171 -0.44 4.90 6.31
C VAL A 171 -1.50 5.49 5.39
N ILE A 172 -1.97 4.72 4.42
CA ILE A 172 -3.05 5.08 3.49
C ILE A 172 -4.22 4.11 3.67
N GLY A 173 -5.32 4.61 4.25
CA GLY A 173 -6.48 3.79 4.60
C GLY A 173 -7.35 3.39 3.41
N GLU A 174 -8.17 2.35 3.60
CA GLU A 174 -8.95 1.62 2.58
C GLU A 174 -9.79 2.50 1.64
N THR A 175 -10.43 3.54 2.15
CA THR A 175 -11.33 4.40 1.36
C THR A 175 -10.70 5.74 0.98
N THR A 176 -9.36 5.84 1.07
CA THR A 176 -8.63 7.02 0.60
C THR A 176 -8.75 7.15 -0.91
N VAL A 177 -8.90 8.39 -1.38
CA VAL A 177 -8.82 8.73 -2.80
C VAL A 177 -7.66 9.70 -2.98
N ILE A 178 -6.77 9.40 -3.91
CA ILE A 178 -5.61 10.23 -4.27
C ILE A 178 -5.64 10.43 -5.78
N GLU A 179 -5.68 11.70 -6.21
CA GLU A 179 -5.62 12.05 -7.62
C GLU A 179 -4.17 12.11 -8.13
N GLU A 180 -4.00 12.45 -9.42
CA GLU A 180 -2.70 12.46 -10.08
C GLU A 180 -1.73 13.54 -9.54
N ASN A 181 -0.44 13.30 -9.70
CA ASN A 181 0.65 14.21 -9.35
C ASN A 181 0.74 14.53 -7.84
N VAL A 182 0.21 13.68 -6.98
CA VAL A 182 0.34 13.86 -5.53
C VAL A 182 1.70 13.35 -5.05
N LYS A 183 2.29 14.08 -4.10
CA LYS A 183 3.55 13.73 -3.42
C LYS A 183 3.33 13.59 -1.92
N ILE A 184 3.80 12.48 -1.35
CA ILE A 184 3.67 12.17 0.08
C ILE A 184 5.05 11.81 0.64
N TYR A 185 5.41 12.43 1.76
CA TYR A 185 6.64 12.17 2.48
C TYR A 185 6.43 11.21 3.66
N GLN A 186 7.52 10.70 4.21
CA GLN A 186 7.52 9.75 5.33
C GLN A 186 6.60 10.18 6.49
N GLY A 187 6.02 9.19 7.17
CA GLY A 187 5.21 9.38 8.38
C GLY A 187 3.83 9.98 8.14
N VAL A 188 3.42 10.23 6.90
CA VAL A 188 2.09 10.77 6.58
C VAL A 188 1.02 9.71 6.87
N THR A 189 -0.07 10.13 7.52
CA THR A 189 -1.25 9.29 7.77
C THR A 189 -2.48 9.87 7.09
N LEU A 190 -3.10 9.09 6.18
CA LEU A 190 -4.42 9.33 5.61
C LEU A 190 -5.41 8.36 6.25
N GLY A 191 -6.00 8.76 7.37
CA GLY A 191 -6.70 7.89 8.30
C GLY A 191 -8.19 8.21 8.48
N ALA A 192 -8.89 7.35 9.24
CA ALA A 192 -10.24 7.61 9.68
C ALA A 192 -10.24 8.47 10.97
N LEU A 193 -11.21 9.36 11.11
CA LEU A 193 -11.37 10.17 12.34
C LEU A 193 -11.89 9.32 13.50
N SER A 194 -12.79 8.39 13.20
CA SER A 194 -13.30 7.38 14.14
C SER A 194 -13.54 6.06 13.40
N VAL A 195 -13.46 4.94 14.11
CA VAL A 195 -13.65 3.62 13.53
C VAL A 195 -14.70 2.85 14.34
N SER A 196 -15.82 2.48 13.68
CA SER A 196 -16.73 1.46 14.18
C SER A 196 -16.92 0.36 13.13
N LYS A 197 -17.32 -0.86 13.54
CA LYS A 197 -17.58 -1.96 12.61
C LYS A 197 -18.71 -1.66 11.61
N GLU A 198 -19.63 -0.78 11.98
CA GLU A 198 -20.76 -0.33 11.17
C GLU A 198 -20.30 0.54 9.98
N MET A 199 -19.12 1.17 10.10
CA MET A 199 -18.53 2.01 9.04
C MET A 199 -17.71 1.21 8.00
N LYS A 200 -17.75 -0.11 8.01
CA LYS A 200 -16.91 -0.95 7.13
C LYS A 200 -17.02 -0.56 5.65
N ASN A 201 -18.23 -0.23 5.18
CA ASN A 201 -18.49 0.10 3.78
C ASN A 201 -18.65 1.61 3.54
N ALA A 202 -18.41 2.46 4.54
CA ALA A 202 -18.55 3.91 4.42
C ALA A 202 -17.21 4.57 4.05
N LYS A 203 -17.27 5.67 3.29
CA LYS A 203 -16.14 6.57 3.07
C LYS A 203 -15.70 7.11 4.44
N ARG A 204 -14.49 6.76 4.89
CA ARG A 204 -13.96 7.14 6.22
C ARG A 204 -12.54 7.70 6.19
N HIS A 205 -11.90 7.70 5.03
CA HIS A 205 -10.56 8.23 4.82
C HIS A 205 -10.59 9.41 3.84
N PRO A 206 -9.64 10.35 3.92
CA PRO A 206 -9.66 11.59 3.17
C PRO A 206 -9.57 11.40 1.64
N THR A 207 -9.87 12.48 0.94
CA THR A 207 -9.60 12.67 -0.49
C THR A 207 -8.49 13.70 -0.64
N VAL A 208 -7.51 13.39 -1.49
CA VAL A 208 -6.38 14.26 -1.85
C VAL A 208 -6.47 14.56 -3.34
N GLU A 209 -6.76 15.80 -3.69
CA GLU A 209 -6.87 16.22 -5.08
C GLU A 209 -5.50 16.37 -5.75
N LYS A 210 -5.50 16.60 -7.06
CA LYS A 210 -4.29 16.64 -7.90
C LYS A 210 -3.26 17.69 -7.45
N ASN A 211 -1.99 17.40 -7.74
CA ASN A 211 -0.85 18.28 -7.51
C ASN A 211 -0.64 18.66 -6.03
N VAL A 212 -1.23 17.94 -5.08
CA VAL A 212 -1.03 18.17 -3.65
C VAL A 212 0.32 17.62 -3.20
N CYS A 213 0.98 18.35 -2.31
CA CYS A 213 2.19 17.90 -1.63
C CYS A 213 1.94 17.81 -0.12
N ILE A 214 2.18 16.63 0.47
CA ILE A 214 1.98 16.39 1.91
C ILE A 214 3.33 16.06 2.54
N TYR A 215 3.84 16.99 3.35
CA TYR A 215 5.13 16.85 4.01
C TYR A 215 5.09 15.93 5.23
N ALA A 216 6.29 15.56 5.68
CA ALA A 216 6.55 14.53 6.67
C ALA A 216 5.69 14.63 7.94
N ASN A 217 5.20 13.46 8.39
CA ASN A 217 4.44 13.30 9.64
C ASN A 217 3.11 14.08 9.70
N ALA A 218 2.60 14.59 8.58
CA ALA A 218 1.26 15.17 8.57
C ALA A 218 0.21 14.07 8.75
N THR A 219 -0.82 14.36 9.55
CA THR A 219 -1.94 13.46 9.82
C THR A 219 -3.22 14.09 9.31
N ILE A 220 -3.89 13.44 8.37
CA ILE A 220 -5.12 13.90 7.72
C ILE A 220 -6.20 12.85 7.95
N LEU A 221 -7.30 13.23 8.60
CA LEU A 221 -8.32 12.30 9.06
C LEU A 221 -9.73 12.68 8.59
N GLY A 222 -10.52 11.63 8.30
CA GLY A 222 -11.96 11.75 8.07
C GLY A 222 -12.38 11.61 6.61
N GLY A 223 -13.50 10.92 6.36
CA GLY A 223 -13.99 10.59 5.02
C GLY A 223 -14.50 11.79 4.22
N GLU A 224 -14.91 12.85 4.91
CA GLU A 224 -15.38 14.10 4.28
C GLU A 224 -14.24 15.13 4.12
N THR A 225 -13.06 14.83 4.66
CA THR A 225 -11.89 15.72 4.55
C THR A 225 -11.32 15.65 3.14
N VAL A 226 -11.28 16.78 2.46
CA VAL A 226 -10.72 16.95 1.11
C VAL A 226 -9.55 17.93 1.20
N ILE A 227 -8.40 17.54 0.68
CA ILE A 227 -7.27 18.44 0.45
C ILE A 227 -7.36 18.91 -1.00
N GLY A 228 -7.75 20.19 -1.17
CA GLY A 228 -7.98 20.79 -2.51
C GLY A 228 -6.70 20.86 -3.34
N GLN A 229 -6.87 20.80 -4.65
CA GLN A 229 -5.79 20.74 -5.63
C GLN A 229 -4.72 21.83 -5.42
N ASN A 230 -3.49 21.55 -5.85
CA ASN A 230 -2.33 22.45 -5.80
C ASN A 230 -1.95 22.89 -4.35
N SER A 231 -2.51 22.25 -3.32
CA SER A 231 -2.25 22.66 -1.94
C SER A 231 -0.99 21.98 -1.37
N ILE A 232 -0.42 22.61 -0.38
CA ILE A 232 0.73 22.11 0.38
C ILE A 232 0.30 21.91 1.84
N VAL A 233 0.48 20.69 2.36
CA VAL A 233 0.30 20.40 3.78
C VAL A 233 1.68 20.28 4.42
N GLY A 234 2.01 21.26 5.27
CA GLY A 234 3.28 21.31 6.00
C GLY A 234 3.45 20.15 6.98
N GLY A 235 4.69 19.82 7.27
CA GLY A 235 5.03 18.71 8.16
C GLY A 235 4.44 18.84 9.57
N ASN A 236 4.15 17.69 10.20
CA ASN A 236 3.56 17.58 11.54
C ASN A 236 2.16 18.28 11.68
N SER A 237 1.48 18.57 10.58
CA SER A 237 0.14 19.15 10.61
C SER A 237 -0.90 18.11 11.00
N TRP A 238 -1.91 18.53 11.77
CA TRP A 238 -3.08 17.71 12.13
C TRP A 238 -4.32 18.29 11.48
N VAL A 239 -4.84 17.62 10.44
CA VAL A 239 -5.93 18.10 9.59
C VAL A 239 -7.13 17.19 9.72
N THR A 240 -8.28 17.75 10.16
CA THR A 240 -9.56 17.03 10.31
C THR A 240 -10.71 17.72 9.60
N LYS A 241 -10.40 18.73 8.77
CA LYS A 241 -11.39 19.50 7.97
C LYS A 241 -10.78 19.76 6.60
N SER A 242 -11.64 19.90 5.60
CA SER A 242 -11.22 20.18 4.23
C SER A 242 -10.40 21.45 4.10
N ILE A 243 -9.42 21.42 3.22
CA ILE A 243 -8.53 22.52 2.85
C ILE A 243 -8.92 22.96 1.43
N PRO A 244 -9.21 24.25 1.20
CA PRO A 244 -9.49 24.76 -0.15
C PRO A 244 -8.30 24.56 -1.11
N ALA A 245 -8.58 24.53 -2.40
CA ALA A 245 -7.53 24.51 -3.42
C ALA A 245 -6.54 25.69 -3.27
N ASP A 246 -5.33 25.52 -3.79
CA ASP A 246 -4.27 26.55 -3.84
C ASP A 246 -3.87 27.07 -2.45
N SER A 247 -3.96 26.24 -1.41
CA SER A 247 -3.71 26.60 -0.02
C SER A 247 -2.39 26.03 0.51
N THR A 248 -1.81 26.71 1.49
CA THR A 248 -0.67 26.19 2.27
C THR A 248 -1.08 26.06 3.74
N VAL A 249 -1.01 24.85 4.26
CA VAL A 249 -1.23 24.55 5.68
C VAL A 249 0.12 24.56 6.40
N LEU A 250 0.24 25.40 7.41
CA LEU A 250 1.47 25.51 8.21
C LEU A 250 1.17 25.10 9.65
N ASN A 251 2.01 24.23 10.22
CA ASN A 251 1.99 23.95 11.64
C ASN A 251 2.85 25.02 12.35
N THR A 252 2.20 25.81 13.22
CA THR A 252 2.91 26.82 14.03
C THR A 252 3.20 26.23 15.41
N THR A 253 4.42 25.67 15.58
CA THR A 253 4.94 25.24 16.88
C THR A 253 6.01 26.22 17.35
N THR A 254 5.90 26.69 18.61
CA THR A 254 6.94 27.48 19.25
C THR A 254 7.95 26.55 19.94
N THR A 255 9.21 26.68 19.56
CA THR A 255 10.30 25.97 20.25
C THR A 255 10.97 26.93 21.26
N GLU A 256 10.94 26.58 22.54
CA GLU A 256 11.65 27.34 23.60
C GLU A 256 13.03 26.72 23.83
N VAL A 257 14.09 27.52 23.69
CA VAL A 257 15.46 27.13 24.01
C VAL A 257 15.82 27.61 25.39
N LYS A 258 16.09 26.71 26.34
CA LYS A 258 16.57 27.02 27.68
C LYS A 258 18.09 26.70 27.76
N ILE A 259 18.89 27.68 28.02
CA ILE A 259 20.34 27.51 28.30
C ILE A 259 20.46 26.94 29.71
N LYS A 260 21.10 25.78 29.85
CA LYS A 260 21.46 25.26 31.18
C LYS A 260 22.57 26.12 31.76
N GLU A 261 22.34 26.72 32.91
CA GLU A 261 23.43 27.33 33.70
C GLU A 261 24.44 26.22 34.04
N LYS A 262 25.73 26.49 33.74
CA LYS A 262 26.80 25.61 34.16
C LYS A 262 26.86 25.64 35.69
N ARG A 263 26.61 24.48 36.32
CA ARG A 263 26.92 24.28 37.73
C ARG A 263 28.42 24.18 37.93
#